data_4f7a190516813d0e55e5a01a2e0300ab
#
_entry.id   4f7a190516813d0e55e5a01a2e0300ab
#
_cell.length_a   1.000
_cell.length_b   1.000
_cell.length_c   1.000
_cell.angle_alpha   90.00
_cell.angle_beta   90.00
_cell.angle_gamma   90.00
#
_symmetry.space_group_name_H-M   'P 1'
#
loop_
_entity.id
_entity.type
_entity.pdbx_description
1 polymer ?
#
loop_
_entity_poly.entity_id
_entity_poly.type
_entity_poly.pdbx_seq_one_letter_code
_entity_poly.pdbx_strand_id
1 'polypeptide(L)'
;FHAVMADERTIRFIIASGEKLSVSEEYDNDIVNKFEVRKLIHKVVFDNSNKDIVETLRLIELLSTHNYILQTMLHRIELAIAVEIKYCSLTKYSPTFLEKPFELTINNEKITCKELESGKVIEKQLGSTYNIPNIKFVGFIDRVDTLGQNIVVIDYKSSQTDFSLESLELGFISQILTYSLACEMLFNKKTEDILGIFYREIARIGK
;
A
#
# COMPACT_ATOMS: atom_id res chain seq x y z
N PHE A 1 8.50 6.90 3.40
CA PHE A 1 7.99 5.55 3.65
C PHE A 1 7.36 4.97 2.39
N HIS A 2 6.29 5.58 1.83
CA HIS A 2 5.61 5.09 0.63
C HIS A 2 6.59 4.79 -0.51
N ALA A 3 7.51 5.70 -0.82
CA ALA A 3 8.50 5.50 -1.87
C ALA A 3 9.37 4.26 -1.68
N VAL A 4 9.66 3.85 -0.44
CA VAL A 4 10.40 2.61 -0.16
C VAL A 4 9.51 1.39 -0.31
N MET A 5 8.28 1.44 0.22
CA MET A 5 7.36 0.30 0.18
C MET A 5 6.79 0.04 -1.22
N ALA A 6 6.76 1.05 -2.09
CA ALA A 6 6.36 0.94 -3.49
C ALA A 6 7.54 0.66 -4.45
N ASP A 7 8.78 0.66 -3.96
CA ASP A 7 9.94 0.37 -4.80
C ASP A 7 9.99 -1.12 -5.18
N GLU A 8 10.16 -1.39 -6.47
CA GLU A 8 10.15 -2.74 -7.02
C GLU A 8 11.22 -3.65 -6.39
N ARG A 9 12.38 -3.09 -6.02
CA ARG A 9 13.47 -3.83 -5.35
C ARG A 9 13.06 -4.27 -3.96
N THR A 10 12.34 -3.40 -3.23
CA THR A 10 11.80 -3.71 -1.90
C THR A 10 10.76 -4.82 -2.00
N ILE A 11 9.85 -4.74 -2.96
CA ILE A 11 8.82 -5.75 -3.16
C ILE A 11 9.43 -7.11 -3.53
N ARG A 12 10.38 -7.14 -4.47
CA ARG A 12 11.09 -8.38 -4.83
C ARG A 12 11.81 -9.00 -3.63
N PHE A 13 12.42 -8.18 -2.78
CA PHE A 13 13.06 -8.63 -1.56
C PHE A 13 12.05 -9.22 -0.56
N ILE A 14 10.90 -8.56 -0.36
CA ILE A 14 9.83 -9.05 0.52
C ILE A 14 9.31 -10.40 0.05
N ILE A 15 9.00 -10.55 -1.23
CA ILE A 15 8.48 -11.80 -1.80
C ILE A 15 9.50 -12.92 -1.64
N ALA A 16 10.73 -12.71 -2.09
CA ALA A 16 11.78 -13.74 -2.03
C ALA A 16 12.11 -14.16 -0.59
N SER A 17 12.09 -13.21 0.36
CA SER A 17 12.32 -13.50 1.78
C SER A 17 11.13 -14.23 2.41
N GLY A 18 9.89 -13.88 2.03
CA GLY A 18 8.67 -14.55 2.47
C GLY A 18 8.60 -16.00 1.97
N GLU A 19 9.02 -16.28 0.73
CA GLU A 19 9.09 -17.63 0.19
C GLU A 19 10.11 -18.49 0.95
N LYS A 20 11.29 -17.95 1.24
CA LYS A 20 12.33 -18.66 2.03
C LYS A 20 11.82 -18.98 3.45
N LEU A 21 11.17 -18.02 4.11
CA LEU A 21 10.61 -18.20 5.45
C LEU A 21 9.52 -19.26 5.48
N SER A 22 8.75 -19.40 4.41
CA SER A 22 7.65 -20.38 4.34
C SER A 22 8.11 -21.83 4.20
N VAL A 23 9.35 -22.05 3.81
CA VAL A 23 9.96 -23.39 3.62
C VAL A 23 10.72 -23.83 4.87
N SER A 24 11.17 -22.89 5.72
CA SER A 24 11.90 -23.24 6.95
C SER A 24 10.92 -23.62 8.07
N GLU A 25 11.04 -24.82 8.62
CA GLU A 25 10.27 -25.27 9.79
C GLU A 25 10.71 -24.60 11.10
N GLU A 26 11.89 -23.99 11.13
CA GLU A 26 12.41 -23.25 12.28
C GLU A 26 12.18 -21.74 12.10
N TYR A 27 11.48 -21.19 13.06
CA TYR A 27 11.22 -19.75 13.17
C TYR A 27 12.47 -19.04 13.68
N ASP A 28 13.45 -18.82 12.80
CA ASP A 28 14.63 -18.02 13.14
C ASP A 28 14.32 -16.54 12.90
N ASN A 29 14.23 -15.79 14.00
CA ASN A 29 14.02 -14.32 13.97
C ASN A 29 15.16 -13.56 13.27
N ASP A 30 16.29 -14.23 12.99
CA ASP A 30 17.44 -13.66 12.29
C ASP A 30 17.39 -13.82 10.76
N ILE A 31 16.35 -14.47 10.21
CA ILE A 31 16.21 -14.69 8.75
C ILE A 31 16.06 -13.38 7.99
N VAL A 32 15.48 -12.35 8.61
CA VAL A 32 15.52 -11.00 8.04
C VAL A 32 16.85 -10.37 8.43
N ASN A 33 17.86 -10.58 7.60
CA ASN A 33 19.17 -9.98 7.83
C ASN A 33 19.03 -8.44 7.84
N LYS A 34 19.01 -7.86 9.04
CA LYS A 34 18.86 -6.43 9.26
C LYS A 34 19.87 -5.60 8.45
N PHE A 35 21.05 -6.15 8.22
CA PHE A 35 22.08 -5.49 7.41
C PHE A 35 21.67 -5.40 5.94
N GLU A 36 21.08 -6.45 5.37
CA GLU A 36 20.60 -6.44 3.98
C GLU A 36 19.39 -5.51 3.81
N VAL A 37 18.48 -5.51 4.78
CA VAL A 37 17.33 -4.58 4.78
C VAL A 37 17.81 -3.13 4.83
N ARG A 38 18.76 -2.80 5.71
CA ARG A 38 19.34 -1.44 5.78
C ARG A 38 20.02 -1.03 4.49
N LYS A 39 20.81 -1.93 3.92
CA LYS A 39 21.47 -1.70 2.63
C LYS A 39 20.49 -1.46 1.51
N LEU A 40 19.39 -2.24 1.48
CA LEU A 40 18.30 -2.06 0.54
C LEU A 40 17.62 -0.69 0.71
N ILE A 41 17.22 -0.34 1.93
CA ILE A 41 16.58 0.96 2.23
C ILE A 41 17.49 2.10 1.82
N HIS A 42 18.77 2.03 2.20
CA HIS A 42 19.75 3.04 1.82
C HIS A 42 19.84 3.19 0.31
N LYS A 43 19.93 2.08 -0.40
CA LYS A 43 19.96 2.07 -1.87
C LYS A 43 18.70 2.68 -2.49
N VAL A 44 17.52 2.29 -2.01
CA VAL A 44 16.23 2.82 -2.53
C VAL A 44 16.12 4.33 -2.27
N VAL A 45 16.48 4.77 -1.07
CA VAL A 45 16.35 6.16 -0.66
C VAL A 45 17.34 7.06 -1.42
N PHE A 46 18.59 6.63 -1.61
CA PHE A 46 19.65 7.47 -2.19
C PHE A 46 19.83 7.26 -3.70
N ASP A 47 19.38 6.16 -4.28
CA ASP A 47 19.37 5.97 -5.74
C ASP A 47 18.13 6.59 -6.40
N ASN A 48 17.16 7.04 -5.60
CA ASN A 48 15.94 7.64 -6.14
C ASN A 48 16.29 8.98 -6.79
N SER A 49 15.92 9.14 -8.05
CA SER A 49 16.22 10.31 -8.89
C SER A 49 15.54 11.61 -8.46
N ASN A 50 14.78 11.57 -7.36
CA ASN A 50 14.20 12.78 -6.77
C ASN A 50 15.28 13.52 -5.96
N LYS A 51 16.01 14.42 -6.64
CA LYS A 51 17.11 15.20 -6.07
C LYS A 51 16.71 15.95 -4.80
N ASP A 52 15.48 16.43 -4.72
CA ASP A 52 15.00 17.21 -3.58
C ASP A 52 14.89 16.35 -2.30
N ILE A 53 14.44 15.09 -2.45
CA ILE A 53 14.39 14.15 -1.33
C ILE A 53 15.81 13.78 -0.86
N VAL A 54 16.71 13.49 -1.80
CA VAL A 54 18.10 13.15 -1.49
C VAL A 54 18.81 14.32 -0.81
N GLU A 55 18.60 15.54 -1.27
CA GLU A 55 19.22 16.74 -0.69
C GLU A 55 18.63 17.03 0.69
N THR A 56 17.32 16.90 0.88
CA THR A 56 16.67 17.02 2.18
C THR A 56 17.20 16.00 3.18
N LEU A 57 17.36 14.74 2.77
CA LEU A 57 17.90 13.69 3.64
C LEU A 57 19.37 13.93 4.00
N ARG A 58 20.20 14.42 3.07
CA ARG A 58 21.58 14.82 3.35
C ARG A 58 21.65 15.97 4.33
N LEU A 59 20.77 16.97 4.21
CA LEU A 59 20.68 18.06 5.17
C LEU A 59 20.26 17.57 6.55
N ILE A 60 19.31 16.64 6.63
CA ILE A 60 18.88 16.01 7.89
C ILE A 60 20.05 15.22 8.52
N GLU A 61 20.83 14.49 7.72
CA GLU A 61 21.99 13.73 8.18
C GLU A 61 23.10 14.62 8.77
N LEU A 62 23.28 15.82 8.22
CA LEU A 62 24.26 16.81 8.69
C LEU A 62 23.87 17.46 10.03
N LEU A 63 22.61 17.47 10.40
CA LEU A 63 22.12 18.06 11.63
C LEU A 63 22.06 17.00 12.74
N SER A 64 22.94 17.03 13.72
CA SER A 64 23.09 16.02 14.77
C SER A 64 21.80 15.70 15.55
N THR A 65 20.94 16.70 15.76
CA THR A 65 19.63 16.54 16.41
C THR A 65 18.60 15.84 15.50
N HIS A 66 18.76 15.93 14.19
CA HIS A 66 17.86 15.33 13.21
C HIS A 66 18.28 13.88 12.86
N ASN A 67 19.51 13.48 13.16
CA ASN A 67 19.97 12.11 12.96
C ASN A 67 19.12 11.11 13.75
N TYR A 68 18.69 11.44 14.97
CA TYR A 68 17.78 10.60 15.76
C TYR A 68 16.44 10.38 15.03
N ILE A 69 15.87 11.43 14.45
CA ILE A 69 14.62 11.35 13.69
C ILE A 69 14.80 10.44 12.47
N LEU A 70 15.88 10.64 11.71
CA LEU A 70 16.20 9.81 10.55
C LEU A 70 16.40 8.35 10.94
N GLN A 71 17.17 8.07 11.98
CA GLN A 71 17.38 6.70 12.49
C GLN A 71 16.08 6.05 12.95
N THR A 72 15.20 6.81 13.59
CA THR A 72 13.87 6.33 13.99
C THR A 72 12.99 6.00 12.78
N MET A 73 13.02 6.84 11.75
CA MET A 73 12.28 6.59 10.51
C MET A 73 12.81 5.35 9.78
N LEU A 74 14.13 5.22 9.64
CA LEU A 74 14.75 4.05 9.02
C LEU A 74 14.41 2.76 9.77
N HIS A 75 14.48 2.80 11.10
CA HIS A 75 14.10 1.66 11.92
C HIS A 75 12.62 1.26 11.73
N ARG A 76 11.72 2.22 11.64
CA ARG A 76 10.30 1.93 11.34
C ARG A 76 10.11 1.30 9.98
N ILE A 77 10.85 1.72 8.97
CA ILE A 77 10.82 1.11 7.63
C ILE A 77 11.35 -0.34 7.69
N GLU A 78 12.44 -0.58 8.43
CA GLU A 78 12.98 -1.93 8.66
C GLU A 78 11.93 -2.86 9.28
N LEU A 79 11.25 -2.39 10.33
CA LEU A 79 10.20 -3.15 10.98
C LEU A 79 9.00 -3.39 10.04
N ALA A 80 8.63 -2.40 9.25
CA ALA A 80 7.56 -2.55 8.27
C ALA A 80 7.89 -3.63 7.24
N ILE A 81 9.10 -3.63 6.68
CA ILE A 81 9.56 -4.65 5.75
C ILE A 81 9.53 -6.04 6.40
N ALA A 82 9.98 -6.16 7.65
CA ALA A 82 9.93 -7.43 8.39
C ALA A 82 8.49 -7.95 8.59
N VAL A 83 7.56 -7.05 8.90
CA VAL A 83 6.12 -7.38 9.02
C VAL A 83 5.55 -7.85 7.68
N GLU A 84 5.92 -7.19 6.57
CA GLU A 84 5.45 -7.57 5.24
C GLU A 84 6.00 -8.92 4.79
N ILE A 85 7.27 -9.20 5.07
CA ILE A 85 7.88 -10.52 4.82
C ILE A 85 7.09 -11.61 5.57
N LYS A 86 6.82 -11.38 6.85
CA LYS A 86 6.04 -12.32 7.67
C LYS A 86 4.63 -12.48 7.14
N TYR A 87 3.98 -11.38 6.77
CA TYR A 87 2.63 -11.40 6.19
C TYR A 87 2.60 -12.24 4.91
N CYS A 88 3.47 -11.99 3.95
CA CYS A 88 3.56 -12.75 2.69
C CYS A 88 3.87 -14.23 2.94
N SER A 89 4.76 -14.53 3.89
CA SER A 89 5.10 -15.91 4.30
C SER A 89 3.90 -16.69 4.82
N LEU A 90 3.09 -16.06 5.68
CA LEU A 90 1.94 -16.72 6.33
C LEU A 90 0.72 -16.81 5.41
N THR A 91 0.42 -15.74 4.69
CA THR A 91 -0.83 -15.62 3.91
C THR A 91 -0.70 -16.13 2.49
N LYS A 92 0.54 -16.20 1.97
CA LYS A 92 0.86 -16.48 0.56
C LYS A 92 0.35 -15.43 -0.43
N TYR A 93 -0.19 -14.32 0.05
CA TYR A 93 -0.49 -13.17 -0.79
C TYR A 93 0.79 -12.49 -1.25
N SER A 94 0.83 -12.08 -2.50
CA SER A 94 1.98 -11.39 -3.08
C SER A 94 1.60 -10.00 -3.53
N PRO A 95 2.40 -8.97 -3.21
CA PRO A 95 2.26 -7.64 -3.76
C PRO A 95 2.32 -7.67 -5.29
N THR A 96 1.25 -7.19 -5.93
CA THR A 96 1.11 -7.28 -7.39
C THR A 96 0.99 -5.90 -8.04
N PHE A 97 0.23 -5.01 -7.42
CA PHE A 97 0.08 -3.64 -7.90
C PHE A 97 0.42 -2.66 -6.79
N LEU A 98 1.16 -1.60 -7.16
CA LEU A 98 1.67 -0.58 -6.26
C LEU A 98 1.34 0.79 -6.80
N GLU A 99 0.97 1.73 -5.92
CA GLU A 99 0.72 3.14 -6.22
C GLU A 99 -0.15 3.32 -7.47
N LYS A 100 -1.27 2.55 -7.58
CA LYS A 100 -2.14 2.60 -8.75
C LYS A 100 -3.00 3.86 -8.76
N PRO A 101 -2.71 4.83 -9.66
CA PRO A 101 -3.50 6.03 -9.76
C PRO A 101 -4.81 5.79 -10.50
N PHE A 102 -5.90 6.32 -9.95
CA PHE A 102 -7.22 6.18 -10.55
C PHE A 102 -8.06 7.46 -10.42
N GLU A 103 -9.03 7.57 -11.32
CA GLU A 103 -10.11 8.53 -11.27
C GLU A 103 -11.43 7.76 -11.36
N LEU A 104 -12.29 7.92 -10.36
CA LEU A 104 -13.61 7.30 -10.30
C LEU A 104 -14.68 8.38 -10.39
N THR A 105 -15.58 8.27 -11.35
CA THR A 105 -16.73 9.16 -11.50
C THR A 105 -18.01 8.37 -11.37
N ILE A 106 -18.91 8.81 -10.51
CA ILE A 106 -20.22 8.20 -10.27
C ILE A 106 -21.28 9.22 -10.63
N ASN A 107 -22.23 8.84 -11.44
CA ASN A 107 -23.42 9.61 -11.77
C ASN A 107 -24.66 8.72 -11.81
N ASN A 108 -25.83 9.30 -12.17
CA ASN A 108 -27.09 8.56 -12.20
C ASN A 108 -27.14 7.35 -13.15
N GLU A 109 -26.34 7.36 -14.19
CA GLU A 109 -26.40 6.37 -15.27
C GLU A 109 -25.32 5.31 -15.13
N LYS A 110 -24.11 5.74 -14.74
CA LYS A 110 -22.94 4.89 -14.76
C LYS A 110 -21.88 5.26 -13.73
N ILE A 111 -21.02 4.29 -13.49
CA ILE A 111 -19.73 4.46 -12.83
C ILE A 111 -18.65 4.36 -13.90
N THR A 112 -17.74 5.33 -13.92
CA THR A 112 -16.59 5.33 -14.81
C THR A 112 -15.33 5.30 -13.98
N CYS A 113 -14.46 4.33 -14.22
CA CYS A 113 -13.14 4.26 -13.59
C CYS A 113 -12.07 4.42 -14.67
N LYS A 114 -11.18 5.38 -14.49
CA LYS A 114 -10.05 5.63 -15.37
C LYS A 114 -8.75 5.31 -14.66
N GLU A 115 -7.97 4.41 -15.23
CA GLU A 115 -6.58 4.20 -14.84
C GLU A 115 -5.72 5.34 -15.42
N LEU A 116 -5.10 6.12 -14.54
CA LEU A 116 -4.45 7.36 -14.98
C LEU A 116 -3.10 7.12 -15.68
N GLU A 117 -2.43 6.00 -15.44
CA GLU A 117 -1.18 5.65 -16.11
C GLU A 117 -1.38 5.24 -17.56
N SER A 118 -2.31 4.32 -17.80
CA SER A 118 -2.57 3.79 -19.15
C SER A 118 -3.61 4.59 -19.92
N GLY A 119 -4.40 5.42 -19.22
CA GLY A 119 -5.56 6.11 -19.78
C GLY A 119 -6.75 5.19 -20.04
N LYS A 120 -6.69 3.91 -19.64
CA LYS A 120 -7.79 2.94 -19.81
C LYS A 120 -9.03 3.40 -19.05
N VAL A 121 -10.16 3.41 -19.70
CA VAL A 121 -11.46 3.76 -19.13
C VAL A 121 -12.35 2.53 -19.08
N ILE A 122 -12.96 2.28 -17.94
CA ILE A 122 -13.87 1.17 -17.68
C ILE A 122 -15.19 1.76 -17.20
N GLU A 123 -16.30 1.30 -17.75
CA GLU A 123 -17.64 1.78 -17.41
C GLU A 123 -18.52 0.63 -16.92
N LYS A 124 -19.33 0.91 -15.90
CA LYS A 124 -20.35 0.00 -15.34
C LYS A 124 -21.65 0.75 -15.25
N GLN A 125 -22.70 0.24 -15.89
CA GLN A 125 -24.04 0.85 -15.82
C GLN A 125 -24.61 0.69 -14.41
N LEU A 126 -25.19 1.77 -13.91
CA LEU A 126 -25.95 1.79 -12.67
C LEU A 126 -27.42 1.69 -13.04
N GLY A 127 -28.07 0.60 -12.69
CA GLY A 127 -29.53 0.47 -12.76
C GLY A 127 -30.25 1.24 -11.65
N SER A 128 -29.77 2.45 -11.30
CA SER A 128 -30.24 3.18 -10.14
C SER A 128 -31.44 4.06 -10.47
N THR A 129 -32.47 4.02 -9.62
CA THR A 129 -33.59 4.95 -9.61
C THR A 129 -33.32 6.18 -8.73
N TYR A 130 -32.16 6.22 -8.05
CA TYR A 130 -31.77 7.33 -7.18
C TYR A 130 -31.13 8.47 -7.96
N ASN A 131 -31.45 9.69 -7.59
CA ASN A 131 -30.78 10.86 -8.14
C ASN A 131 -29.43 11.05 -7.43
N ILE A 132 -28.38 10.48 -8.02
CA ILE A 132 -27.01 10.55 -7.48
C ILE A 132 -26.32 11.77 -8.09
N PRO A 133 -25.81 12.71 -7.28
CA PRO A 133 -25.02 13.82 -7.80
C PRO A 133 -23.78 13.29 -8.50
N ASN A 134 -23.26 14.04 -9.47
CA ASN A 134 -22.01 13.68 -10.13
C ASN A 134 -20.85 13.81 -9.11
N ILE A 135 -20.31 12.69 -8.67
CA ILE A 135 -19.24 12.62 -7.68
C ILE A 135 -17.97 12.13 -8.36
N LYS A 136 -16.87 12.81 -8.13
CA LYS A 136 -15.57 12.46 -8.65
C LYS A 136 -14.59 12.23 -7.51
N PHE A 137 -13.91 11.07 -7.55
CA PHE A 137 -12.81 10.71 -6.67
C PHE A 137 -11.53 10.55 -7.51
N VAL A 138 -10.43 11.07 -7.00
CA VAL A 138 -9.11 10.88 -7.58
C VAL A 138 -8.19 10.41 -6.47
N GLY A 139 -7.41 9.39 -6.70
CA GLY A 139 -6.53 8.84 -5.68
C GLY A 139 -5.54 7.82 -6.21
N PHE A 140 -4.82 7.23 -5.25
CA PHE A 140 -3.87 6.15 -5.48
C PHE A 140 -4.25 5.00 -4.57
N ILE A 141 -4.23 3.78 -5.11
CA ILE A 141 -4.28 2.56 -4.31
C ILE A 141 -2.84 2.21 -3.97
N ASP A 142 -2.45 2.30 -2.71
CA ASP A 142 -1.06 2.12 -2.29
C ASP A 142 -0.52 0.76 -2.70
N ARG A 143 -1.29 -0.32 -2.44
CA ARG A 143 -0.88 -1.67 -2.74
C ARG A 143 -2.07 -2.62 -2.89
N VAL A 144 -1.98 -3.51 -3.87
CA VAL A 144 -2.90 -4.65 -4.04
C VAL A 144 -2.10 -5.95 -4.06
N ASP A 145 -2.42 -6.85 -3.16
CA ASP A 145 -1.85 -8.18 -3.09
C ASP A 145 -2.81 -9.20 -3.69
N THR A 146 -2.27 -10.21 -4.35
CA THR A 146 -3.06 -11.24 -5.01
C THR A 146 -2.71 -12.64 -4.54
N LEU A 147 -3.73 -13.51 -4.49
CA LEU A 147 -3.60 -14.96 -4.34
C LEU A 147 -4.66 -15.63 -5.22
N GLY A 148 -4.26 -16.13 -6.39
CA GLY A 148 -5.19 -16.64 -7.40
C GLY A 148 -6.16 -15.55 -7.88
N GLN A 149 -7.46 -15.76 -7.70
CA GLN A 149 -8.50 -14.78 -8.04
C GLN A 149 -8.70 -13.73 -6.95
N ASN A 150 -8.31 -14.04 -5.73
CA ASN A 150 -8.54 -13.17 -4.58
C ASN A 150 -7.53 -12.02 -4.52
N ILE A 151 -8.03 -10.88 -4.07
CA ILE A 151 -7.20 -9.69 -3.83
C ILE A 151 -7.42 -9.14 -2.42
N VAL A 152 -6.38 -8.49 -1.93
CA VAL A 152 -6.38 -7.73 -0.67
C VAL A 152 -5.78 -6.36 -0.98
N VAL A 153 -6.44 -5.30 -0.50
CA VAL A 153 -5.94 -3.94 -0.62
C VAL A 153 -5.28 -3.53 0.68
N ILE A 154 -4.09 -2.96 0.59
CA ILE A 154 -3.35 -2.45 1.75
C ILE A 154 -3.10 -0.96 1.53
N ASP A 155 -3.52 -0.17 2.50
CA ASP A 155 -3.30 1.27 2.56
C ASP A 155 -2.41 1.61 3.77
N TYR A 156 -1.31 2.29 3.51
CA TYR A 156 -0.33 2.62 4.54
C TYR A 156 -0.68 3.94 5.23
N LYS A 157 -0.84 3.90 6.54
CA LYS A 157 -1.14 5.07 7.37
C LYS A 157 0.04 5.45 8.25
N SER A 158 0.46 6.71 8.16
CA SER A 158 1.55 7.25 9.00
C SER A 158 1.16 7.44 10.47
N SER A 159 -0.13 7.62 10.73
CA SER A 159 -0.70 7.82 12.07
C SER A 159 -1.71 6.73 12.41
N GLN A 160 -2.13 6.72 13.67
CA GLN A 160 -3.25 5.87 14.10
C GLN A 160 -4.52 6.29 13.36
N THR A 161 -5.25 5.30 12.85
CA THR A 161 -6.54 5.50 12.19
C THR A 161 -7.62 4.85 13.04
N ASP A 162 -8.54 5.66 13.53
CA ASP A 162 -9.71 5.17 14.23
C ASP A 162 -10.75 4.71 13.20
N PHE A 163 -10.93 3.41 13.11
CA PHE A 163 -11.96 2.79 12.29
C PHE A 163 -13.15 2.41 13.16
N SER A 164 -14.34 2.89 12.77
CA SER A 164 -15.60 2.42 13.35
C SER A 164 -16.62 2.18 12.24
N LEU A 165 -17.52 1.22 12.46
CA LEU A 165 -18.64 0.98 11.53
C LEU A 165 -19.52 2.23 11.38
N GLU A 166 -19.73 2.97 12.47
CA GLU A 166 -20.46 4.23 12.45
C GLU A 166 -19.80 5.26 11.52
N SER A 167 -18.48 5.41 11.58
CA SER A 167 -17.74 6.31 10.68
C SER A 167 -17.87 5.89 9.21
N LEU A 168 -17.96 4.57 8.94
CA LEU A 168 -18.17 4.05 7.60
C LEU A 168 -19.60 4.36 7.11
N GLU A 169 -20.61 4.10 7.94
CA GLU A 169 -22.03 4.37 7.62
C GLU A 169 -22.29 5.85 7.40
N LEU A 170 -21.64 6.73 8.15
CA LEU A 170 -21.73 8.19 7.99
C LEU A 170 -20.88 8.72 6.81
N GLY A 171 -20.15 7.86 6.10
CA GLY A 171 -19.34 8.23 4.94
C GLY A 171 -18.03 8.94 5.29
N PHE A 172 -17.64 9.02 6.56
CA PHE A 172 -16.34 9.61 6.96
C PHE A 172 -15.14 8.77 6.49
N ILE A 173 -15.37 7.48 6.20
CA ILE A 173 -14.34 6.57 5.68
C ILE A 173 -14.72 6.16 4.25
N SER A 174 -14.90 7.14 3.38
CA SER A 174 -15.24 6.90 1.96
C SER A 174 -14.13 6.20 1.18
N GLN A 175 -12.87 6.28 1.65
CA GLN A 175 -11.71 5.69 0.99
C GLN A 175 -11.86 4.17 0.79
N ILE A 176 -12.34 3.44 1.80
CA ILE A 176 -12.55 1.98 1.70
C ILE A 176 -13.53 1.64 0.58
N LEU A 177 -14.67 2.31 0.54
CA LEU A 177 -15.70 2.07 -0.48
C LEU A 177 -15.20 2.45 -1.88
N THR A 178 -14.49 3.57 -1.98
CA THR A 178 -13.90 4.06 -3.22
C THR A 178 -12.84 3.08 -3.75
N TYR A 179 -11.97 2.55 -2.88
CA TYR A 179 -10.96 1.58 -3.25
C TYR A 179 -11.57 0.24 -3.67
N SER A 180 -12.59 -0.25 -2.95
CA SER A 180 -13.30 -1.47 -3.33
C SER A 180 -13.85 -1.36 -4.75
N LEU A 181 -14.55 -0.28 -5.04
CA LEU A 181 -15.16 -0.06 -6.35
C LEU A 181 -14.11 0.15 -7.45
N ALA A 182 -13.04 0.89 -7.17
CA ALA A 182 -11.93 1.05 -8.10
C ALA A 182 -11.26 -0.30 -8.41
N CYS A 183 -11.04 -1.14 -7.40
CA CYS A 183 -10.46 -2.47 -7.58
C CYS A 183 -11.35 -3.40 -8.41
N GLU A 184 -12.67 -3.42 -8.17
CA GLU A 184 -13.60 -4.17 -9.01
C GLU A 184 -13.41 -3.83 -10.49
N MET A 185 -13.35 -2.54 -10.78
CA MET A 185 -13.29 -2.06 -12.16
C MET A 185 -11.89 -2.24 -12.77
N LEU A 186 -10.83 -1.76 -12.09
CA LEU A 186 -9.47 -1.77 -12.63
C LEU A 186 -8.93 -3.18 -12.85
N PHE A 187 -9.22 -4.10 -11.93
CA PHE A 187 -8.67 -5.45 -11.94
C PHE A 187 -9.68 -6.49 -12.43
N ASN A 188 -10.87 -6.05 -12.91
CA ASN A 188 -11.96 -6.91 -13.36
C ASN A 188 -12.29 -8.00 -12.33
N LYS A 189 -12.46 -7.58 -11.07
CA LYS A 189 -12.79 -8.45 -9.94
C LYS A 189 -14.25 -8.31 -9.57
N LYS A 190 -14.80 -9.36 -8.98
CA LYS A 190 -16.10 -9.27 -8.32
C LYS A 190 -15.89 -8.81 -6.88
N THR A 191 -16.93 -8.29 -6.24
CA THR A 191 -16.88 -7.90 -4.82
C THR A 191 -16.40 -9.02 -3.92
N GLU A 192 -16.85 -10.27 -4.21
CA GLU A 192 -16.48 -11.49 -3.49
C GLU A 192 -15.00 -11.88 -3.60
N ASP A 193 -14.30 -11.41 -4.65
CA ASP A 193 -12.86 -11.63 -4.84
C ASP A 193 -12.02 -10.65 -3.99
N ILE A 194 -12.63 -9.56 -3.50
CA ILE A 194 -11.95 -8.56 -2.66
C ILE A 194 -12.13 -8.96 -1.20
N LEU A 195 -11.18 -9.72 -0.67
CA LEU A 195 -11.31 -10.29 0.68
C LEU A 195 -11.16 -9.27 1.81
N GLY A 196 -10.61 -8.10 1.53
CA GLY A 196 -10.50 -7.03 2.50
C GLY A 196 -9.67 -5.84 2.04
N ILE A 197 -9.87 -4.75 2.76
CA ILE A 197 -9.07 -3.52 2.66
C ILE A 197 -8.51 -3.25 4.05
N PHE A 198 -7.19 -3.22 4.17
CA PHE A 198 -6.50 -3.13 5.44
C PHE A 198 -5.71 -1.83 5.54
N TYR A 199 -5.84 -1.16 6.66
CA TYR A 199 -4.93 -0.10 7.05
C TYR A 199 -3.70 -0.68 7.73
N ARG A 200 -2.53 -0.37 7.20
CA ARG A 200 -1.25 -0.72 7.78
C ARG A 200 -0.66 0.50 8.48
N GLU A 201 -0.89 0.59 9.79
CA GLU A 201 -0.42 1.71 10.60
C GLU A 201 1.08 1.60 10.92
N ILE A 202 1.88 2.48 10.34
CA ILE A 202 3.33 2.52 10.54
C ILE A 202 3.68 2.92 11.99
N ALA A 203 2.86 3.76 12.60
CA ALA A 203 3.09 4.22 13.97
C ALA A 203 3.00 3.11 15.04
N ARG A 204 2.31 2.00 14.72
CA ARG A 204 2.13 0.84 15.63
C ARG A 204 3.13 -0.29 15.38
N ILE A 205 3.91 -0.23 14.32
CA ILE A 205 4.91 -1.25 14.04
C ILE A 205 6.02 -1.16 15.08
N GLY A 206 6.21 -2.25 15.84
CA GLY A 206 7.25 -2.34 16.87
C GLY A 206 6.82 -1.91 18.28
N LYS A 207 5.51 -1.78 18.53
CA LYS A 207 4.95 -1.62 19.89
C LYS A 207 4.50 -2.94 20.48
#